data_b8986da82885273401b4d314688dc3ca
#
_entry.id   b8986da82885273401b4d314688dc3ca
#
_cell.length_a   1.000
_cell.length_b   1.000
_cell.length_c   1.000
_cell.angle_alpha   90.00
_cell.angle_beta   90.00
_cell.angle_gamma   90.00
#
_symmetry.space_group_name_H-M   'P 1'
#
loop_
_entity.id
_entity.type
_entity.pdbx_description
1 polymer ?
#
loop_
_entity_poly.entity_id
_entity_poly.type
_entity_poly.pdbx_seq_one_letter_code
_entity_poly.pdbx_strand_id
1 'polypeptide(L)'
;GTKIANATSTKYAPATGKNGEKYYYCNVTVSKNGYTETTTTNRTKVRVTTPLSRATIGSIAAQTYTGKGITPSVTVKYNGITLTNGTNYTVSYSNHINPGTATVTITGKGYYTGSRKINFTINKPAVKLPAQATSSKVSIDQSGNIARSIKSGTNVNSLLQSINEKQYCEIRKNNVKQSGNVSVGTGMQLCVINNNKVVKSYNIIVTGDTNGDGKTNITDLIAVKQSILGRSSLSNIQKQAADMNNDGKVNITDFIKVKAKILGRE
;
A
#
# COMPACT_ATOMS: atom_id res chain seq x y z
N GLY A 1 14.35 9.05 57.34
CA GLY A 1 13.08 9.45 56.73
C GLY A 1 12.67 10.85 57.18
N THR A 2 11.90 11.56 56.36
CA THR A 2 11.42 12.90 56.72
C THR A 2 10.10 12.75 57.46
N LYS A 3 9.97 13.42 58.61
CA LYS A 3 8.72 13.46 59.39
C LYS A 3 7.63 14.21 58.58
N ILE A 4 6.45 13.62 58.51
CA ILE A 4 5.26 14.27 57.91
C ILE A 4 4.60 15.08 59.03
N ALA A 5 4.60 16.39 58.92
CA ALA A 5 3.97 17.28 59.89
C ALA A 5 2.46 17.03 59.98
N ASN A 6 1.88 17.08 61.17
CA ASN A 6 0.44 16.96 61.41
C ASN A 6 -0.20 15.63 60.99
N ALA A 7 0.58 14.58 60.72
CA ALA A 7 0.06 13.24 60.44
C ALA A 7 -0.14 12.45 61.72
N THR A 8 -1.10 12.89 62.55
CA THR A 8 -1.43 12.32 63.86
C THR A 8 -2.69 11.44 63.82
N SER A 9 -3.37 11.34 62.70
CA SER A 9 -4.55 10.50 62.50
C SER A 9 -4.18 9.04 62.30
N THR A 10 -5.12 8.13 62.56
CA THR A 10 -5.02 6.71 62.27
C THR A 10 -4.93 6.40 60.78
N LYS A 11 -5.19 7.39 59.91
CA LYS A 11 -5.10 7.30 58.44
C LYS A 11 -4.29 8.45 57.90
N TYR A 12 -3.42 8.14 56.94
CA TYR A 12 -2.67 9.09 56.16
C TYR A 12 -2.85 8.81 54.67
N ALA A 13 -3.22 9.83 53.91
CA ALA A 13 -3.33 9.76 52.46
C ALA A 13 -2.09 10.40 51.83
N PRO A 14 -1.16 9.63 51.21
CA PRO A 14 0.00 10.15 50.54
C PRO A 14 -0.36 11.01 49.33
N ALA A 15 0.43 12.06 49.09
CA ALA A 15 0.28 12.90 47.91
C ALA A 15 0.54 12.06 46.63
N THR A 16 -0.33 12.20 45.64
CA THR A 16 -0.31 11.46 44.36
C THR A 16 0.11 12.34 43.17
N GLY A 17 0.63 13.54 43.41
CA GLY A 17 0.95 14.51 42.36
C GLY A 17 2.15 14.15 41.48
N LYS A 18 2.99 13.22 41.88
CA LYS A 18 4.18 12.77 41.12
C LYS A 18 4.28 11.26 41.14
N ASN A 19 4.60 10.67 40.00
CA ASN A 19 4.93 9.24 39.90
C ASN A 19 6.16 8.91 40.74
N GLY A 20 6.16 7.76 41.37
CA GLY A 20 7.29 7.33 42.19
C GLY A 20 6.90 6.29 43.21
N GLU A 21 7.89 5.86 43.97
CA GLU A 21 7.73 4.95 45.10
C GLU A 21 8.22 5.64 46.35
N LYS A 22 7.45 5.51 47.43
CA LYS A 22 7.83 5.99 48.78
C LYS A 22 7.47 4.93 49.81
N TYR A 23 8.26 4.87 50.81
CA TYR A 23 8.02 4.00 51.98
C TYR A 23 7.59 4.84 53.13
N TYR A 24 6.50 4.46 53.77
CA TYR A 24 5.92 5.12 54.94
C TYR A 24 5.97 4.16 56.11
N TYR A 25 6.20 4.73 57.28
CA TYR A 25 6.09 4.05 58.57
C TYR A 25 5.52 5.01 59.57
N CYS A 26 4.96 4.51 60.69
CA CYS A 26 4.45 5.31 61.75
C CYS A 26 5.26 5.01 63.02
N ASN A 27 5.61 6.08 63.75
CA ASN A 27 6.10 5.99 65.11
C ASN A 27 4.92 6.18 66.04
N VAL A 28 4.62 5.18 66.83
CA VAL A 28 3.55 5.20 67.81
C VAL A 28 4.21 5.43 69.19
N THR A 29 3.87 6.50 69.79
CA THR A 29 4.37 6.85 71.16
C THR A 29 3.23 6.73 72.17
N VAL A 30 3.45 5.95 73.17
CA VAL A 30 2.50 5.75 74.29
C VAL A 30 3.16 6.38 75.51
N SER A 31 2.40 7.24 76.23
CA SER A 31 2.85 7.87 77.45
C SER A 31 1.88 7.53 78.59
N LYS A 32 2.40 7.04 79.72
CA LYS A 32 1.62 6.74 80.92
C LYS A 32 2.47 7.01 82.17
N ASN A 33 1.96 7.80 83.13
CA ASN A 33 2.62 8.15 84.40
C ASN A 33 4.05 8.66 84.22
N GLY A 34 4.33 9.53 83.23
CA GLY A 34 5.64 10.07 82.94
C GLY A 34 6.60 9.18 82.15
N TYR A 35 6.22 7.91 81.91
CA TYR A 35 6.98 6.99 81.05
C TYR A 35 6.48 7.06 79.63
N THR A 36 7.44 7.13 78.68
CA THR A 36 7.15 7.20 77.25
C THR A 36 7.85 6.07 76.54
N GLU A 37 7.10 5.31 75.75
CA GLU A 37 7.61 4.26 74.89
C GLU A 37 7.21 4.56 73.43
N THR A 38 8.15 4.39 72.49
CA THR A 38 7.92 4.60 71.08
C THR A 38 8.23 3.33 70.31
N THR A 39 7.28 2.88 69.50
CA THR A 39 7.50 1.78 68.57
C THR A 39 7.28 2.24 67.14
N THR A 40 7.97 1.62 66.21
CA THR A 40 7.90 1.94 64.77
C THR A 40 7.20 0.83 64.06
N THR A 41 6.17 1.16 63.27
CA THR A 41 5.47 0.18 62.43
C THR A 41 6.35 -0.33 61.27
N ASN A 42 5.98 -1.45 60.67
CA ASN A 42 6.62 -1.88 59.44
C ASN A 42 6.48 -0.83 58.30
N ARG A 43 7.47 -0.81 57.42
CA ARG A 43 7.44 0.11 56.30
C ARG A 43 6.44 -0.38 55.24
N THR A 44 5.53 0.51 54.84
CA THR A 44 4.57 0.27 53.76
C THR A 44 5.03 1.00 52.51
N LYS A 45 5.13 0.25 51.40
CA LYS A 45 5.47 0.80 50.09
C LYS A 45 4.21 1.38 49.43
N VAL A 46 4.27 2.63 49.05
CA VAL A 46 3.25 3.27 48.21
C VAL A 46 3.85 3.61 46.86
N ARG A 47 3.23 3.14 45.81
CA ARG A 47 3.62 3.40 44.43
C ARG A 47 2.54 4.25 43.76
N VAL A 48 2.96 5.43 43.28
CA VAL A 48 2.09 6.32 42.50
C VAL A 48 2.37 6.10 41.02
N THR A 49 1.33 5.79 40.27
CA THR A 49 1.41 5.56 38.82
C THR A 49 0.44 6.46 38.07
N THR A 50 0.72 6.72 36.82
CA THR A 50 -0.13 7.50 35.91
C THR A 50 -0.71 6.58 34.83
N PRO A 51 -2.04 6.52 34.67
CA PRO A 51 -2.62 5.78 33.56
C PRO A 51 -2.39 6.51 32.24
N LEU A 52 -2.05 5.77 31.18
CA LEU A 52 -1.87 6.32 29.84
C LEU A 52 -3.13 6.99 29.25
N SER A 53 -4.30 6.75 29.85
CA SER A 53 -5.53 7.48 29.48
C SER A 53 -5.41 9.00 29.67
N ARG A 54 -4.51 9.44 30.55
CA ARG A 54 -4.21 10.87 30.81
C ARG A 54 -3.11 11.44 29.89
N ALA A 55 -2.44 10.59 29.11
CA ALA A 55 -1.38 11.05 28.18
C ALA A 55 -1.99 11.49 26.85
N THR A 56 -1.37 12.49 26.24
CA THR A 56 -1.65 12.89 24.86
C THR A 56 -0.78 12.06 23.93
N ILE A 57 -1.40 11.46 22.91
CA ILE A 57 -0.71 10.69 21.89
C ILE A 57 -0.82 11.45 20.57
N GLY A 58 0.31 11.72 19.94
CA GLY A 58 0.37 12.38 18.63
C GLY A 58 -0.28 11.52 17.55
N SER A 59 -0.94 12.17 16.59
CA SER A 59 -1.46 11.50 15.39
C SER A 59 -0.30 11.00 14.52
N ILE A 60 -0.55 9.91 13.80
CA ILE A 60 0.39 9.38 12.82
C ILE A 60 -0.15 9.73 11.43
N ALA A 61 0.67 10.40 10.62
CA ALA A 61 0.32 10.69 9.23
C ALA A 61 0.13 9.40 8.44
N ALA A 62 -0.68 9.48 7.38
CA ALA A 62 -0.85 8.37 6.46
C ALA A 62 0.51 7.97 5.84
N GLN A 63 0.75 6.68 5.75
CA GLN A 63 1.96 6.08 5.20
C GLN A 63 1.69 5.49 3.82
N THR A 64 2.73 5.30 3.03
CA THR A 64 2.62 4.62 1.73
C THR A 64 3.06 3.17 1.87
N TYR A 65 2.33 2.25 1.26
CA TYR A 65 2.67 0.82 1.21
C TYR A 65 4.04 0.58 0.59
N THR A 66 4.86 -0.20 1.28
CA THR A 66 6.24 -0.51 0.87
C THR A 66 6.49 -2.00 0.62
N GLY A 67 5.49 -2.85 0.84
CA GLY A 67 5.63 -4.32 0.85
C GLY A 67 6.26 -4.88 2.13
N LYS A 68 6.65 -4.01 3.06
CA LYS A 68 7.27 -4.37 4.36
C LYS A 68 6.46 -3.80 5.51
N GLY A 69 6.72 -4.26 6.73
CA GLY A 69 6.10 -3.72 7.93
C GLY A 69 6.44 -2.23 8.12
N ILE A 70 5.42 -1.41 8.34
CA ILE A 70 5.51 0.04 8.52
C ILE A 70 5.32 0.34 10.01
N THR A 71 6.36 0.88 10.65
CA THR A 71 6.41 1.12 12.11
C THR A 71 6.78 2.58 12.40
N PRO A 72 5.87 3.53 12.14
CA PRO A 72 6.13 4.94 12.36
C PRO A 72 6.34 5.25 13.86
N SER A 73 7.17 6.23 14.17
CA SER A 73 7.38 6.68 15.54
C SER A 73 6.10 7.28 16.14
N VAL A 74 5.91 7.06 17.43
CA VAL A 74 4.77 7.58 18.19
C VAL A 74 5.27 8.54 19.26
N THR A 75 4.71 9.74 19.27
CA THR A 75 4.99 10.73 20.34
C THR A 75 3.92 10.62 21.42
N VAL A 76 4.34 10.37 22.65
CA VAL A 76 3.46 10.32 23.83
C VAL A 76 3.90 11.41 24.80
N LYS A 77 2.97 12.25 25.25
CA LYS A 77 3.25 13.35 26.21
C LYS A 77 2.32 13.27 27.42
N TYR A 78 2.85 13.58 28.58
CA TYR A 78 2.07 13.76 29.81
C TYR A 78 2.49 15.06 30.50
N ASN A 79 1.54 15.95 30.80
CA ASN A 79 1.79 17.29 31.34
C ASN A 79 2.88 18.05 30.60
N GLY A 80 2.86 18.02 29.24
CA GLY A 80 3.83 18.69 28.39
C GLY A 80 5.18 17.95 28.21
N ILE A 81 5.48 16.96 29.06
CA ILE A 81 6.73 16.20 29.02
C ILE A 81 6.60 15.03 28.04
N THR A 82 7.56 14.91 27.13
CA THR A 82 7.62 13.75 26.20
C THR A 82 8.11 12.52 26.95
N LEU A 83 7.35 11.43 26.86
CA LEU A 83 7.68 10.15 27.45
C LEU A 83 8.61 9.36 26.52
N THR A 84 9.47 8.51 27.10
CA THR A 84 10.47 7.73 26.39
C THR A 84 9.96 6.31 26.13
N ASN A 85 9.96 5.89 24.84
CA ASN A 85 9.69 4.52 24.46
C ASN A 85 10.77 3.57 25.03
N GLY A 86 10.36 2.40 25.48
CA GLY A 86 11.22 1.42 26.17
C GLY A 86 11.33 1.66 27.68
N THR A 87 11.20 2.92 28.15
CA THR A 87 11.26 3.29 29.57
C THR A 87 9.89 3.56 30.18
N ASN A 88 9.10 4.43 29.56
CA ASN A 88 7.79 4.87 30.07
C ASN A 88 6.63 4.12 29.40
N TYR A 89 6.82 3.63 28.21
CA TYR A 89 5.86 2.84 27.45
C TYR A 89 6.58 1.93 26.46
N THR A 90 5.84 0.99 25.87
CA THR A 90 6.25 0.17 24.71
C THR A 90 5.24 0.32 23.60
N VAL A 91 5.65 0.01 22.36
CA VAL A 91 4.81 0.11 21.17
C VAL A 91 4.79 -1.23 20.46
N SER A 92 3.60 -1.64 20.00
CA SER A 92 3.43 -2.76 19.10
C SER A 92 2.49 -2.38 17.95
N TYR A 93 2.64 -3.04 16.81
CA TYR A 93 1.90 -2.75 15.59
C TYR A 93 1.12 -3.97 15.13
N SER A 94 -0.06 -3.76 14.56
CA SER A 94 -0.86 -4.79 13.90
C SER A 94 -1.45 -4.25 12.60
N ASN A 95 -1.68 -5.14 11.62
CA ASN A 95 -2.18 -4.80 10.28
C ASN A 95 -1.31 -3.75 9.55
N HIS A 96 -0.01 -3.73 9.84
CA HIS A 96 0.91 -2.66 9.44
C HIS A 96 1.76 -3.00 8.19
N ILE A 97 1.38 -4.03 7.44
CA ILE A 97 2.06 -4.45 6.20
C ILE A 97 1.25 -4.04 4.97
N ASN A 98 -0.03 -4.40 4.92
CA ASN A 98 -0.88 -4.20 3.75
C ASN A 98 -1.60 -2.84 3.76
N PRO A 99 -1.99 -2.31 2.59
CA PRO A 99 -2.84 -1.13 2.51
C PRO A 99 -4.13 -1.29 3.32
N GLY A 100 -4.52 -0.22 4.01
CA GLY A 100 -5.69 -0.22 4.89
C GLY A 100 -5.41 0.49 6.20
N THR A 101 -6.16 0.15 7.24
CA THR A 101 -6.01 0.71 8.58
C THR A 101 -5.09 -0.17 9.42
N ALA A 102 -3.95 0.39 9.81
CA ALA A 102 -3.03 -0.20 10.77
C ALA A 102 -3.31 0.32 12.18
N THR A 103 -3.02 -0.49 13.19
CA THR A 103 -3.23 -0.14 14.59
C THR A 103 -1.90 -0.16 15.35
N VAL A 104 -1.67 0.87 16.14
CA VAL A 104 -0.57 0.96 17.10
C VAL A 104 -1.14 0.80 18.49
N THR A 105 -0.58 -0.14 19.25
CA THR A 105 -0.89 -0.33 20.68
C THR A 105 0.27 0.20 21.49
N ILE A 106 -0.02 1.19 22.36
CA ILE A 106 0.92 1.80 23.30
C ILE A 106 0.61 1.25 24.67
N THR A 107 1.57 0.57 25.30
CA THR A 107 1.41 -0.04 26.62
C THR A 107 2.33 0.63 27.64
N GLY A 108 1.76 1.07 28.74
CA GLY A 108 2.52 1.72 29.82
C GLY A 108 3.57 0.80 30.45
N LYS A 109 4.70 1.40 30.81
CA LYS A 109 5.83 0.75 31.48
C LYS A 109 6.35 1.63 32.62
N GLY A 110 7.01 1.02 33.60
CA GLY A 110 7.52 1.73 34.76
C GLY A 110 6.40 2.32 35.63
N TYR A 111 6.31 3.64 35.70
CA TYR A 111 5.28 4.34 36.45
C TYR A 111 4.04 4.70 35.61
N TYR A 112 3.97 4.29 34.36
CA TYR A 112 2.82 4.47 33.50
C TYR A 112 2.07 3.13 33.33
N THR A 113 0.73 3.18 33.37
CA THR A 113 -0.12 1.97 33.39
C THR A 113 -1.18 2.03 32.30
N GLY A 114 -1.75 0.85 32.01
CA GLY A 114 -2.78 0.70 31.00
C GLY A 114 -2.24 0.71 29.57
N SER A 115 -3.15 0.63 28.61
CA SER A 115 -2.80 0.67 27.18
C SER A 115 -3.75 1.57 26.41
N ARG A 116 -3.29 2.09 25.27
CA ARG A 116 -4.10 2.84 24.31
C ARG A 116 -3.79 2.41 22.89
N LYS A 117 -4.82 2.47 22.05
CA LYS A 117 -4.69 2.19 20.62
C LYS A 117 -4.94 3.46 19.82
N ILE A 118 -4.15 3.66 18.79
CA ILE A 118 -4.37 4.66 17.74
C ILE A 118 -4.22 3.98 16.39
N ASN A 119 -4.83 4.55 15.37
CA ASN A 119 -4.78 4.03 14.02
C ASN A 119 -4.02 4.98 13.10
N PHE A 120 -3.45 4.41 12.04
CA PHE A 120 -2.95 5.17 10.89
C PHE A 120 -3.32 4.45 9.60
N THR A 121 -3.37 5.19 8.50
CA THR A 121 -3.72 4.64 7.19
C THR A 121 -2.45 4.28 6.43
N ILE A 122 -2.44 3.11 5.81
CA ILE A 122 -1.46 2.71 4.80
C ILE A 122 -2.14 2.84 3.45
N ASN A 123 -1.73 3.83 2.67
CA ASN A 123 -2.23 4.08 1.33
C ASN A 123 -1.60 3.12 0.34
N LYS A 124 -2.36 2.68 -0.66
CA LYS A 124 -1.76 2.08 -1.85
C LYS A 124 -0.83 3.10 -2.51
N PRO A 125 0.29 2.67 -3.09
CA PRO A 125 1.12 3.58 -3.88
C PRO A 125 0.27 4.26 -4.96
N ALA A 126 0.59 5.50 -5.29
CA ALA A 126 0.02 6.13 -6.48
C ALA A 126 0.32 5.23 -7.69
N VAL A 127 -0.71 4.92 -8.47
CA VAL A 127 -0.50 4.15 -9.71
C VAL A 127 0.28 5.05 -10.66
N LYS A 128 1.54 4.69 -10.91
CA LYS A 128 2.26 5.25 -12.04
C LYS A 128 1.69 4.64 -13.30
N LEU A 129 1.26 5.48 -14.23
CA LEU A 129 0.93 4.99 -15.57
C LEU A 129 2.18 4.31 -16.13
N PRO A 130 2.07 3.15 -16.80
CA PRO A 130 3.21 2.52 -17.42
C PRO A 130 3.79 3.48 -18.45
N ALA A 131 4.93 4.11 -18.10
CA ALA A 131 5.54 5.14 -18.93
C ALA A 131 6.21 4.55 -20.17
N GLN A 132 6.84 3.41 -20.01
CA GLN A 132 7.41 2.58 -21.07
C GLN A 132 7.71 1.19 -20.50
N ALA A 133 7.59 0.16 -21.29
CA ALA A 133 8.10 -1.15 -20.91
C ALA A 133 9.63 -1.13 -20.86
N THR A 134 10.23 -1.80 -19.88
CA THR A 134 11.69 -1.96 -19.76
C THR A 134 12.31 -2.79 -20.88
N SER A 135 11.50 -3.41 -21.71
CA SER A 135 11.95 -4.18 -22.86
C SER A 135 11.41 -3.57 -24.14
N SER A 136 12.13 -3.70 -25.24
CA SER A 136 11.73 -3.30 -26.60
C SER A 136 10.46 -4.01 -27.13
N LYS A 137 9.73 -4.70 -26.27
CA LYS A 137 8.59 -5.53 -26.67
C LYS A 137 7.26 -4.78 -26.71
N VAL A 138 7.12 -3.70 -25.94
CA VAL A 138 5.89 -2.90 -25.88
C VAL A 138 6.23 -1.43 -25.88
N SER A 139 5.62 -0.69 -26.80
CA SER A 139 5.66 0.76 -26.85
C SER A 139 4.28 1.29 -26.43
N ILE A 140 4.25 2.21 -25.47
CA ILE A 140 2.99 2.78 -24.96
C ILE A 140 2.93 4.26 -25.33
N ASP A 141 2.04 4.57 -26.25
CA ASP A 141 1.68 5.94 -26.59
C ASP A 141 0.67 6.48 -25.60
N GLN A 142 1.11 7.40 -24.74
CA GLN A 142 0.29 8.01 -23.69
C GLN A 142 -0.78 8.95 -24.27
N SER A 143 -0.47 9.62 -25.37
CA SER A 143 -1.36 10.60 -26.03
C SER A 143 -2.44 9.92 -26.84
N GLY A 144 -2.06 8.89 -27.61
CA GLY A 144 -2.97 8.11 -28.43
C GLY A 144 -3.71 7.01 -27.67
N ASN A 145 -3.35 6.75 -26.41
CA ASN A 145 -3.87 5.62 -25.62
C ASN A 145 -3.70 4.28 -26.35
N ILE A 146 -2.51 4.02 -26.87
CA ILE A 146 -2.23 2.82 -27.69
C ILE A 146 -1.00 2.10 -27.11
N ALA A 147 -1.08 0.77 -27.07
CA ALA A 147 0.04 -0.13 -26.80
C ALA A 147 0.40 -0.87 -28.10
N ARG A 148 1.64 -0.71 -28.57
CA ARG A 148 2.17 -1.23 -29.85
C ARG A 148 3.39 -2.12 -29.64
N SER A 149 3.96 -2.57 -30.72
CA SER A 149 5.17 -3.43 -30.75
C SER A 149 4.96 -4.77 -30.04
N ILE A 150 3.71 -5.25 -30.03
CA ILE A 150 3.35 -6.54 -29.49
C ILE A 150 3.44 -7.56 -30.61
N LYS A 151 4.26 -8.60 -30.40
CA LYS A 151 4.45 -9.65 -31.40
C LYS A 151 3.21 -10.55 -31.48
N SER A 152 2.86 -10.97 -32.71
CA SER A 152 1.87 -12.04 -32.94
C SER A 152 2.20 -13.28 -32.10
N GLY A 153 1.19 -13.89 -31.48
CA GLY A 153 1.34 -15.05 -30.60
C GLY A 153 1.76 -14.71 -29.16
N THR A 154 1.91 -13.43 -28.80
CA THR A 154 2.13 -13.05 -27.40
C THR A 154 0.89 -13.38 -26.56
N ASN A 155 1.08 -14.02 -25.40
CA ASN A 155 -0.01 -14.27 -24.46
C ASN A 155 -0.07 -13.21 -23.34
N VAL A 156 -1.19 -13.19 -22.61
CA VAL A 156 -1.44 -12.22 -21.52
C VAL A 156 -0.33 -12.24 -20.46
N ASN A 157 0.09 -13.41 -20.02
CA ASN A 157 1.15 -13.53 -19.01
C ASN A 157 2.46 -12.92 -19.51
N SER A 158 2.87 -13.26 -20.73
CA SER A 158 4.12 -12.75 -21.32
C SER A 158 4.08 -11.24 -21.53
N LEU A 159 2.93 -10.69 -21.96
CA LEU A 159 2.76 -9.26 -22.11
C LEU A 159 2.88 -8.55 -20.77
N LEU A 160 2.14 -9.00 -19.76
CA LEU A 160 2.20 -8.38 -18.43
C LEU A 160 3.60 -8.46 -17.79
N GLN A 161 4.35 -9.57 -18.03
CA GLN A 161 5.74 -9.68 -17.56
C GLN A 161 6.68 -8.64 -18.19
N SER A 162 6.36 -8.12 -19.37
CA SER A 162 7.15 -7.10 -20.04
C SER A 162 6.84 -5.66 -19.60
N ILE A 163 5.83 -5.48 -18.75
CA ILE A 163 5.38 -4.17 -18.27
C ILE A 163 5.94 -3.91 -16.87
N ASN A 164 6.56 -2.74 -16.69
CA ASN A 164 6.90 -2.25 -15.36
C ASN A 164 5.65 -2.17 -14.51
N GLU A 165 5.62 -2.33 -13.28
CA GLU A 165 4.43 -2.16 -12.43
C GLU A 165 3.23 -3.04 -12.87
N LYS A 166 3.53 -4.25 -13.40
CA LYS A 166 2.53 -5.25 -13.84
C LYS A 166 1.46 -5.57 -12.78
N GLN A 167 1.78 -5.38 -11.51
CA GLN A 167 0.86 -5.59 -10.38
C GLN A 167 -0.36 -4.64 -10.41
N TYR A 168 -0.26 -3.53 -11.15
CA TYR A 168 -1.34 -2.56 -11.35
C TYR A 168 -1.95 -2.63 -12.75
N CYS A 169 -1.57 -3.63 -13.53
CA CYS A 169 -2.02 -3.76 -14.91
C CYS A 169 -2.81 -5.06 -15.11
N GLU A 170 -3.79 -5.00 -15.99
CA GLU A 170 -4.51 -6.18 -16.47
C GLU A 170 -4.88 -6.00 -17.94
N ILE A 171 -5.08 -7.13 -18.63
CA ILE A 171 -5.57 -7.15 -20.01
C ILE A 171 -7.07 -7.46 -19.99
N ARG A 172 -7.85 -6.69 -20.79
CA ARG A 172 -9.28 -6.90 -20.95
C ARG A 172 -9.67 -7.07 -22.42
N LYS A 173 -10.66 -7.92 -22.65
CA LYS A 173 -11.39 -8.02 -23.91
C LYS A 173 -12.87 -7.79 -23.63
N ASN A 174 -13.49 -6.81 -24.28
CA ASN A 174 -14.91 -6.46 -24.04
C ASN A 174 -15.21 -6.26 -22.52
N ASN A 175 -14.36 -5.54 -21.82
CA ASN A 175 -14.40 -5.29 -20.35
C ASN A 175 -14.20 -6.54 -19.47
N VAL A 176 -14.00 -7.72 -20.04
CA VAL A 176 -13.72 -8.95 -19.29
C VAL A 176 -12.22 -9.15 -19.16
N LYS A 177 -11.76 -9.33 -17.91
CA LYS A 177 -10.33 -9.58 -17.60
C LYS A 177 -9.89 -10.90 -18.25
N GLN A 178 -8.73 -10.83 -18.91
CA GLN A 178 -8.06 -11.97 -19.50
C GLN A 178 -6.86 -12.37 -18.65
N SER A 179 -6.50 -13.66 -18.66
CA SER A 179 -5.37 -14.18 -17.88
C SER A 179 -4.76 -15.42 -18.51
N GLY A 180 -3.60 -15.83 -18.03
CA GLY A 180 -2.95 -17.07 -18.46
C GLY A 180 -2.38 -16.98 -19.87
N ASN A 181 -2.57 -18.08 -20.61
CA ASN A 181 -2.03 -18.26 -21.97
C ASN A 181 -2.97 -17.76 -23.09
N VAL A 182 -3.98 -16.95 -22.73
CA VAL A 182 -4.84 -16.32 -23.73
C VAL A 182 -3.98 -15.44 -24.64
N SER A 183 -4.13 -15.60 -25.97
CA SER A 183 -3.43 -14.76 -26.96
C SER A 183 -3.91 -13.32 -26.86
N VAL A 184 -2.95 -12.39 -26.87
CA VAL A 184 -3.23 -10.95 -26.89
C VAL A 184 -3.49 -10.54 -28.34
N GLY A 185 -4.67 -9.99 -28.59
CA GLY A 185 -5.09 -9.56 -29.92
C GLY A 185 -5.38 -8.07 -30.02
N THR A 186 -5.38 -7.58 -31.27
CA THR A 186 -5.79 -6.22 -31.61
C THR A 186 -7.20 -5.93 -31.11
N GLY A 187 -7.38 -4.76 -30.47
CA GLY A 187 -8.65 -4.35 -29.88
C GLY A 187 -8.86 -4.81 -28.43
N MET A 188 -7.98 -5.65 -27.88
CA MET A 188 -7.90 -5.79 -26.42
C MET A 188 -7.36 -4.51 -25.78
N GLN A 189 -7.49 -4.42 -24.46
CA GLN A 189 -7.07 -3.25 -23.71
C GLN A 189 -6.07 -3.63 -22.62
N LEU A 190 -4.96 -2.89 -22.55
CA LEU A 190 -4.09 -2.83 -21.38
C LEU A 190 -4.68 -1.80 -20.43
N CYS A 191 -5.16 -2.24 -19.28
CA CYS A 191 -5.80 -1.39 -18.28
C CYS A 191 -4.90 -1.18 -17.07
N VAL A 192 -4.79 0.06 -16.61
CA VAL A 192 -4.18 0.42 -15.33
C VAL A 192 -5.27 0.48 -14.26
N ILE A 193 -5.06 -0.24 -13.17
CA ILE A 193 -6.05 -0.44 -12.11
C ILE A 193 -5.61 0.26 -10.83
N ASN A 194 -6.50 1.06 -10.26
CA ASN A 194 -6.34 1.63 -8.93
C ASN A 194 -7.64 1.40 -8.12
N ASN A 195 -7.51 0.86 -6.91
CA ASN A 195 -8.65 0.55 -6.04
C ASN A 195 -9.78 -0.23 -6.78
N ASN A 196 -9.38 -1.25 -7.54
CA ASN A 196 -10.26 -2.11 -8.36
C ASN A 196 -11.03 -1.36 -9.47
N LYS A 197 -10.64 -0.12 -9.80
CA LYS A 197 -11.20 0.65 -10.90
C LYS A 197 -10.16 0.83 -12.00
N VAL A 198 -10.60 0.79 -13.26
CA VAL A 198 -9.76 1.19 -14.40
C VAL A 198 -9.57 2.69 -14.34
N VAL A 199 -8.32 3.14 -14.23
CA VAL A 199 -7.96 4.57 -14.20
C VAL A 199 -7.39 5.04 -15.54
N LYS A 200 -6.87 4.12 -16.35
CA LYS A 200 -6.37 4.37 -17.70
C LYS A 200 -6.45 3.09 -18.51
N SER A 201 -6.72 3.21 -19.81
CA SER A 201 -6.70 2.09 -20.74
C SER A 201 -5.99 2.46 -22.04
N TYR A 202 -5.31 1.49 -22.62
CA TYR A 202 -4.62 1.59 -23.91
C TYR A 202 -5.14 0.51 -24.82
N ASN A 203 -5.53 0.86 -26.03
CA ASN A 203 -5.91 -0.11 -27.04
C ASN A 203 -4.66 -0.85 -27.52
N ILE A 204 -4.72 -2.15 -27.51
CA ILE A 204 -3.64 -3.01 -27.97
C ILE A 204 -3.72 -3.14 -29.48
N ILE A 205 -2.56 -2.98 -30.11
CA ILE A 205 -2.38 -3.22 -31.55
C ILE A 205 -1.26 -4.26 -31.73
N VAL A 206 -1.64 -5.38 -32.29
CA VAL A 206 -0.73 -6.42 -32.73
C VAL A 206 -0.56 -6.25 -34.24
N THR A 207 0.62 -5.89 -34.69
CA THR A 207 0.87 -5.59 -36.11
C THR A 207 0.55 -6.81 -36.98
N GLY A 208 -0.31 -6.63 -37.96
CA GLY A 208 -0.79 -7.66 -38.88
C GLY A 208 -1.99 -8.47 -38.38
N ASP A 209 -2.41 -8.30 -37.10
CA ASP A 209 -3.61 -8.97 -36.55
C ASP A 209 -4.81 -8.04 -36.71
N THR A 210 -5.53 -8.17 -37.79
CA THR A 210 -6.70 -7.33 -38.11
C THR A 210 -8.00 -7.84 -37.53
N ASN A 211 -8.09 -9.14 -37.25
CA ASN A 211 -9.29 -9.77 -36.69
C ASN A 211 -9.30 -9.86 -35.17
N GLY A 212 -8.18 -9.54 -34.51
CA GLY A 212 -8.04 -9.48 -33.04
C GLY A 212 -7.95 -10.85 -32.37
N ASP A 213 -7.48 -11.88 -33.08
CA ASP A 213 -7.27 -13.23 -32.52
C ASP A 213 -5.87 -13.43 -31.93
N GLY A 214 -5.00 -12.43 -32.08
CA GLY A 214 -3.63 -12.43 -31.58
C GLY A 214 -2.62 -13.12 -32.49
N LYS A 215 -3.00 -13.49 -33.67
CA LYS A 215 -2.15 -14.11 -34.68
C LYS A 215 -2.14 -13.25 -35.95
N THR A 216 -1.07 -13.37 -36.73
CA THR A 216 -1.03 -12.82 -38.07
C THR A 216 -1.07 -14.01 -39.05
N ASN A 217 -2.20 -14.21 -39.74
CA ASN A 217 -2.44 -15.38 -40.55
C ASN A 217 -3.28 -15.04 -41.80
N ILE A 218 -3.72 -16.06 -42.53
CA ILE A 218 -4.43 -15.90 -43.81
C ILE A 218 -5.76 -15.13 -43.67
N THR A 219 -6.42 -15.20 -42.51
CA THR A 219 -7.68 -14.48 -42.29
C THR A 219 -7.47 -12.98 -42.26
N ASP A 220 -6.36 -12.52 -41.65
CA ASP A 220 -5.94 -11.11 -41.61
C ASP A 220 -5.58 -10.61 -43.01
N LEU A 221 -4.84 -11.43 -43.79
CA LEU A 221 -4.49 -11.09 -45.15
C LEU A 221 -5.74 -10.90 -46.03
N ILE A 222 -6.75 -11.76 -45.85
CA ILE A 222 -8.06 -11.61 -46.51
C ILE A 222 -8.74 -10.33 -46.10
N ALA A 223 -8.76 -9.98 -44.81
CA ALA A 223 -9.38 -8.77 -44.30
C ALA A 223 -8.71 -7.51 -44.89
N VAL A 224 -7.37 -7.46 -44.94
CA VAL A 224 -6.61 -6.39 -45.60
C VAL A 224 -6.95 -6.29 -47.07
N LYS A 225 -6.99 -7.44 -47.82
CA LYS A 225 -7.37 -7.49 -49.25
C LYS A 225 -8.78 -6.94 -49.45
N GLN A 226 -9.76 -7.36 -48.65
CA GLN A 226 -11.15 -6.91 -48.80
C GLN A 226 -11.28 -5.39 -48.54
N SER A 227 -10.52 -4.88 -47.58
CA SER A 227 -10.47 -3.45 -47.28
C SER A 227 -9.89 -2.65 -48.47
N ILE A 228 -8.78 -3.09 -49.03
CA ILE A 228 -8.16 -2.46 -50.22
C ILE A 228 -9.09 -2.42 -51.40
N LEU A 229 -9.85 -3.50 -51.62
CA LEU A 229 -10.82 -3.62 -52.68
C LEU A 229 -12.15 -2.90 -52.43
N GLY A 230 -12.28 -2.19 -51.28
CA GLY A 230 -13.52 -1.51 -50.90
C GLY A 230 -14.69 -2.44 -50.60
N ARG A 231 -14.46 -3.76 -50.41
CA ARG A 231 -15.50 -4.75 -50.16
C ARG A 231 -15.87 -4.88 -48.67
N SER A 232 -15.00 -4.42 -47.79
CA SER A 232 -15.25 -4.30 -46.33
C SER A 232 -14.49 -3.10 -45.77
N SER A 233 -14.96 -2.55 -44.62
CA SER A 233 -14.28 -1.49 -43.92
C SER A 233 -13.60 -2.02 -42.67
N LEU A 234 -12.36 -1.63 -42.41
CA LEU A 234 -11.67 -1.85 -41.16
C LEU A 234 -11.97 -0.70 -40.19
N SER A 235 -12.19 -0.98 -38.92
CA SER A 235 -12.24 0.02 -37.86
C SER A 235 -10.88 0.72 -37.73
N ASN A 236 -10.85 1.86 -37.03
CA ASN A 236 -9.59 2.61 -36.83
C ASN A 236 -8.47 1.75 -36.18
N ILE A 237 -8.81 0.91 -35.23
CA ILE A 237 -7.87 0.00 -34.57
C ILE A 237 -7.36 -1.08 -35.53
N GLN A 238 -8.25 -1.64 -36.31
CA GLN A 238 -7.89 -2.65 -37.32
C GLN A 238 -7.04 -2.06 -38.45
N LYS A 239 -7.33 -0.83 -38.89
CA LYS A 239 -6.48 -0.10 -39.86
C LYS A 239 -5.07 0.08 -39.32
N GLN A 240 -4.91 0.42 -38.04
CA GLN A 240 -3.59 0.55 -37.45
C GLN A 240 -2.85 -0.79 -37.32
N ALA A 241 -3.56 -1.90 -37.16
CA ALA A 241 -2.96 -3.23 -37.20
C ALA A 241 -2.58 -3.67 -38.62
N ALA A 242 -3.37 -3.25 -39.60
CA ALA A 242 -3.15 -3.54 -41.02
C ALA A 242 -2.01 -2.72 -41.64
N ASP A 243 -1.78 -1.50 -41.15
CA ASP A 243 -0.70 -0.58 -41.59
C ASP A 243 0.66 -1.11 -41.11
N MET A 244 1.27 -1.93 -41.96
CA MET A 244 2.51 -2.64 -41.66
C MET A 244 3.76 -1.76 -41.78
N ASN A 245 3.66 -0.66 -42.51
CA ASN A 245 4.78 0.28 -42.73
C ASN A 245 4.63 1.58 -41.93
N ASN A 246 3.51 1.74 -41.20
CA ASN A 246 3.16 2.93 -40.42
C ASN A 246 3.12 4.25 -41.25
N ASP A 247 2.68 4.16 -42.52
CA ASP A 247 2.50 5.35 -43.38
C ASP A 247 1.11 6.01 -43.22
N GLY A 248 0.26 5.46 -42.37
CA GLY A 248 -1.11 5.93 -42.11
C GLY A 248 -2.13 5.47 -43.13
N LYS A 249 -1.77 4.63 -44.08
CA LYS A 249 -2.65 4.12 -45.13
C LYS A 249 -2.66 2.59 -45.09
N VAL A 250 -3.76 2.00 -45.52
CA VAL A 250 -3.85 0.54 -45.75
C VAL A 250 -3.93 0.34 -47.25
N ASN A 251 -2.87 -0.19 -47.86
CA ASN A 251 -2.71 -0.31 -49.29
C ASN A 251 -1.97 -1.62 -49.70
N ILE A 252 -1.63 -1.74 -50.97
CA ILE A 252 -0.98 -2.95 -51.50
C ILE A 252 0.38 -3.24 -50.86
N THR A 253 1.09 -2.24 -50.41
CA THR A 253 2.38 -2.41 -49.70
C THR A 253 2.19 -3.17 -48.38
N ASP A 254 1.14 -2.85 -47.64
CA ASP A 254 0.82 -3.51 -46.38
C ASP A 254 0.37 -4.94 -46.61
N PHE A 255 -0.46 -5.18 -47.66
CA PHE A 255 -0.83 -6.52 -48.05
C PHE A 255 0.38 -7.42 -48.35
N ILE A 256 1.38 -6.87 -49.07
CA ILE A 256 2.63 -7.59 -49.36
C ILE A 256 3.39 -7.90 -48.06
N LYS A 257 3.46 -6.96 -47.14
CA LYS A 257 4.15 -7.13 -45.84
C LYS A 257 3.42 -8.14 -44.96
N VAL A 258 2.09 -8.08 -44.84
CA VAL A 258 1.33 -9.12 -44.12
C VAL A 258 1.60 -10.50 -44.71
N LYS A 259 1.60 -10.62 -46.08
CA LYS A 259 1.93 -11.86 -46.75
C LYS A 259 3.36 -12.33 -46.44
N ALA A 260 4.34 -11.43 -46.49
CA ALA A 260 5.74 -11.77 -46.17
C ALA A 260 5.86 -12.29 -44.74
N LYS A 261 5.21 -11.65 -43.79
CA LYS A 261 5.18 -12.05 -42.36
C LYS A 261 4.58 -13.44 -42.19
N ILE A 262 3.47 -13.74 -42.83
CA ILE A 262 2.84 -15.08 -42.79
C ILE A 262 3.78 -16.16 -43.33
N LEU A 263 4.57 -15.82 -44.35
CA LEU A 263 5.56 -16.72 -44.97
C LEU A 263 6.91 -16.76 -44.22
N GLY A 264 7.06 -16.05 -43.11
CA GLY A 264 8.33 -15.97 -42.36
C GLY A 264 9.47 -15.30 -43.12
N ARG A 265 9.16 -14.35 -44.02
CA ARG A 265 10.11 -13.63 -44.90
C ARG A 265 10.35 -12.18 -44.45
N GLU A 266 10.02 -11.81 -43.24
CA GLU A 266 10.34 -10.50 -42.60
C GLU A 266 11.69 -10.55 -41.86
#